data_db56d91f39edd7de67416cdcfecd93cf
#
_entry.id   db56d91f39edd7de67416cdcfecd93cf
#
_cell.length_a   1.000
_cell.length_b   1.000
_cell.length_c   1.000
_cell.angle_alpha   90.00
_cell.angle_beta   90.00
_cell.angle_gamma   90.00
#
_symmetry.space_group_name_H-M   'P 1'
#
loop_
_entity.id
_entity.type
_entity.pdbx_description
1 polymer ?
#
loop_
_entity_poly.entity_id
_entity_poly.type
_entity_poly.pdbx_seq_one_letter_code
_entity_poly.pdbx_strand_id
1 'polypeptide(L)'
;MQSFKIGDSLTEEQKIFFDKNGFLHFRNFISKENVALFIREIERIQKERLEKNLEKVNGVPLKFGQDIEGNKIIQRNCFLSLSSDVLHEFLQDPRLSSLTELLYPYEGRIAENEKDGLILNYFERTPNSTFTKMGWHTDSPRDLFMGGKIMPMLNIGVHLDTCAFSNGGLRLIPGTHKQKVFNLLFRKKYFIDNTPDPNEVGFDIEAGDLTVHHGSLWHRVQESNKYGIESRRRVMYVPLVTGKFMPKDENSKTPFYHRFTKKILK
;
A
#
# COMPACT_ATOMS: atom_id res chain seq x y z
N MET A 1 12.17 14.60 -8.26
CA MET A 1 11.16 14.76 -7.18
C MET A 1 11.89 14.89 -5.86
N GLN A 2 11.38 15.74 -4.94
CA GLN A 2 12.00 15.92 -3.63
C GLN A 2 11.84 14.66 -2.77
N SER A 3 12.91 14.28 -2.08
CA SER A 3 12.96 13.17 -1.14
C SER A 3 13.55 13.65 0.17
N PHE A 4 13.18 13.01 1.27
CA PHE A 4 13.58 13.39 2.61
C PHE A 4 14.31 12.23 3.31
N LYS A 5 14.85 12.51 4.48
CA LYS A 5 15.20 11.50 5.49
C LYS A 5 14.27 11.69 6.68
N ILE A 6 13.76 10.62 7.25
CA ILE A 6 12.97 10.69 8.46
C ILE A 6 13.91 10.63 9.68
N GLY A 7 13.68 11.52 10.63
CA GLY A 7 14.30 11.49 11.96
C GLY A 7 13.31 10.95 12.99
N ASP A 8 13.53 11.28 14.26
CA ASP A 8 12.63 10.89 15.36
C ASP A 8 11.27 11.58 15.29
N SER A 9 11.17 12.72 14.59
CA SER A 9 9.94 13.47 14.36
C SER A 9 9.96 14.09 12.97
N LEU A 10 8.78 14.47 12.48
CA LEU A 10 8.63 15.19 11.21
C LEU A 10 9.10 16.64 11.34
N THR A 11 9.86 17.11 10.36
CA THR A 11 10.24 18.52 10.25
C THR A 11 9.08 19.37 9.71
N GLU A 12 9.10 20.66 9.97
CA GLU A 12 8.13 21.60 9.41
C GLU A 12 8.14 21.61 7.88
N GLU A 13 9.32 21.49 7.26
CA GLU A 13 9.45 21.37 5.80
C GLU A 13 8.68 20.15 5.25
N GLN A 14 8.79 19.00 5.92
CA GLN A 14 8.08 17.77 5.54
C GLN A 14 6.57 17.94 5.69
N LYS A 15 6.10 18.56 6.79
CA LYS A 15 4.69 18.84 7.04
C LYS A 15 4.11 19.79 5.99
N ILE A 16 4.80 20.88 5.68
CA ILE A 16 4.40 21.84 4.65
C ILE A 16 4.37 21.17 3.26
N PHE A 17 5.37 20.36 2.94
CA PHE A 17 5.41 19.64 1.69
C PHE A 17 4.24 18.64 1.57
N PHE A 18 3.96 17.89 2.64
CA PHE A 18 2.84 16.96 2.69
C PHE A 18 1.50 17.70 2.58
N ASP A 19 1.31 18.76 3.32
CA ASP A 19 0.09 19.58 3.24
C ASP A 19 -0.17 20.07 1.82
N LYS A 20 0.86 20.51 1.12
CA LYS A 20 0.75 20.97 -0.28
C LYS A 20 0.47 19.84 -1.25
N ASN A 21 1.19 18.73 -1.15
CA ASN A 21 1.25 17.69 -2.19
C ASN A 21 0.44 16.43 -1.86
N GLY A 22 0.26 16.11 -0.57
CA GLY A 22 -0.47 14.93 -0.09
C GLY A 22 0.37 13.65 -0.04
N PHE A 23 1.69 13.76 -0.20
CA PHE A 23 2.62 12.63 -0.11
C PHE A 23 4.01 13.05 0.37
N LEU A 24 4.78 12.06 0.86
CA LEU A 24 6.20 12.16 1.17
C LEU A 24 6.95 10.94 0.63
N HIS A 25 8.24 11.13 0.35
CA HIS A 25 9.17 10.06 0.03
C HIS A 25 10.39 10.16 0.93
N PHE A 26 10.66 9.10 1.66
CA PHE A 26 11.82 9.02 2.56
C PHE A 26 12.82 7.99 2.04
N ARG A 27 14.07 8.40 1.92
CA ARG A 27 15.18 7.56 1.50
C ARG A 27 15.72 6.75 2.67
N ASN A 28 16.08 5.49 2.39
CA ASN A 28 16.78 4.60 3.33
C ASN A 28 16.08 4.53 4.70
N PHE A 29 14.77 4.33 4.70
CA PHE A 29 13.98 4.19 5.93
C PHE A 29 14.36 2.92 6.70
N ILE A 30 14.55 1.81 5.99
CA ILE A 30 15.04 0.55 6.55
C ILE A 30 16.36 0.14 5.88
N SER A 31 17.21 -0.56 6.62
CA SER A 31 18.48 -1.06 6.11
C SER A 31 18.30 -2.21 5.11
N LYS A 32 19.32 -2.49 4.32
CA LYS A 32 19.31 -3.62 3.38
C LYS A 32 19.18 -4.97 4.10
N GLU A 33 19.73 -5.07 5.30
CA GLU A 33 19.63 -6.26 6.16
C GLU A 33 18.16 -6.49 6.59
N ASN A 34 17.48 -5.42 6.99
CA ASN A 34 16.05 -5.49 7.35
C ASN A 34 15.17 -5.77 6.12
N VAL A 35 15.48 -5.21 4.94
CA VAL A 35 14.82 -5.59 3.69
C VAL A 35 14.93 -7.10 3.45
N ALA A 36 16.12 -7.66 3.56
CA ALA A 36 16.36 -9.09 3.39
C ALA A 36 15.63 -9.94 4.46
N LEU A 37 15.60 -9.46 5.70
CA LEU A 37 14.89 -10.12 6.79
C LEU A 37 13.37 -10.15 6.52
N PHE A 38 12.78 -9.02 6.14
CA PHE A 38 11.34 -8.92 5.85
C PHE A 38 10.96 -9.79 4.66
N ILE A 39 11.79 -9.85 3.62
CA ILE A 39 11.56 -10.73 2.48
C ILE A 39 11.49 -12.20 2.93
N ARG A 40 12.45 -12.68 3.74
CA ARG A 40 12.45 -14.05 4.27
C ARG A 40 11.20 -14.35 5.09
N GLU A 41 10.77 -13.43 5.97
CA GLU A 41 9.55 -13.59 6.75
C GLU A 41 8.30 -13.66 5.88
N ILE A 42 8.20 -12.81 4.88
CA ILE A 42 7.09 -12.80 3.92
C ILE A 42 7.04 -14.13 3.13
N GLU A 43 8.18 -14.64 2.68
CA GLU A 43 8.29 -15.90 1.95
C GLU A 43 7.90 -17.08 2.85
N ARG A 44 8.31 -17.10 4.12
CA ARG A 44 7.89 -18.09 5.11
C ARG A 44 6.37 -18.09 5.29
N ILE A 45 5.78 -16.91 5.52
CA ILE A 45 4.32 -16.76 5.69
C ILE A 45 3.58 -17.19 4.42
N GLN A 46 4.09 -16.81 3.24
CA GLN A 46 3.50 -17.22 1.97
C GLN A 46 3.47 -18.75 1.84
N LYS A 47 4.60 -19.41 2.12
CA LYS A 47 4.72 -20.87 2.07
C LYS A 47 3.70 -21.54 2.98
N GLU A 48 3.63 -21.14 4.25
CA GLU A 48 2.67 -21.68 5.23
C GLU A 48 1.21 -21.50 4.78
N ARG A 49 0.87 -20.33 4.23
CA ARG A 49 -0.48 -20.02 3.76
C ARG A 49 -0.86 -20.84 2.53
N LEU A 50 0.08 -21.06 1.62
CA LEU A 50 -0.12 -21.91 0.44
C LEU A 50 -0.29 -23.39 0.82
N GLU A 51 0.52 -23.91 1.74
CA GLU A 51 0.42 -25.28 2.25
C GLU A 51 -0.91 -25.53 2.96
N LYS A 52 -1.41 -24.54 3.71
CA LYS A 52 -2.72 -24.58 4.36
C LYS A 52 -3.90 -24.28 3.43
N ASN A 53 -3.65 -23.99 2.15
CA ASN A 53 -4.65 -23.59 1.16
C ASN A 53 -5.56 -22.45 1.63
N LEU A 54 -5.00 -21.45 2.35
CA LEU A 54 -5.78 -20.32 2.85
C LEU A 54 -6.21 -19.43 1.68
N GLU A 55 -7.50 -19.15 1.57
CA GLU A 55 -8.05 -18.21 0.58
C GLU A 55 -8.25 -16.79 1.12
N LYS A 56 -8.32 -16.65 2.43
CA LYS A 56 -8.54 -15.38 3.14
C LYS A 56 -7.88 -15.38 4.50
N VAL A 57 -7.59 -14.21 5.04
CA VAL A 57 -7.14 -13.98 6.42
C VAL A 57 -8.03 -12.89 7.02
N ASN A 58 -8.59 -13.14 8.21
CA ASN A 58 -9.47 -12.21 8.92
C ASN A 58 -10.56 -11.58 8.02
N GLY A 59 -11.20 -12.42 7.21
CA GLY A 59 -12.24 -12.02 6.26
C GLY A 59 -11.71 -11.34 4.97
N VAL A 60 -10.43 -11.02 4.85
CA VAL A 60 -9.85 -10.38 3.65
C VAL A 60 -9.32 -11.44 2.70
N PRO A 61 -9.80 -11.48 1.43
CA PRO A 61 -9.32 -12.43 0.44
C PRO A 61 -7.85 -12.20 0.07
N LEU A 62 -7.11 -13.29 -0.04
CA LEU A 62 -5.79 -13.31 -0.65
C LEU A 62 -5.92 -13.23 -2.19
N LYS A 63 -4.96 -12.61 -2.86
CA LYS A 63 -4.90 -12.63 -4.33
C LYS A 63 -3.71 -13.48 -4.77
N PHE A 64 -4.00 -14.45 -5.60
CA PHE A 64 -2.99 -15.39 -6.12
C PHE A 64 -2.56 -15.00 -7.53
N GLY A 65 -1.36 -15.42 -7.88
CA GLY A 65 -0.80 -15.33 -9.22
C GLY A 65 0.31 -16.37 -9.40
N GLN A 66 1.12 -16.19 -10.43
CA GLN A 66 2.28 -17.00 -10.69
C GLN A 66 3.50 -16.11 -10.90
N ASP A 67 4.66 -16.57 -10.42
CA ASP A 67 5.94 -15.96 -10.76
C ASP A 67 6.38 -16.33 -12.19
N ILE A 68 7.56 -15.89 -12.60
CA ILE A 68 8.08 -16.17 -13.95
C ILE A 68 8.36 -17.66 -14.18
N GLU A 69 8.59 -18.43 -13.12
CA GLU A 69 8.84 -19.86 -13.14
C GLU A 69 7.54 -20.70 -13.14
N GLY A 70 6.38 -20.01 -12.98
CA GLY A 70 5.07 -20.64 -12.90
C GLY A 70 4.67 -21.11 -11.50
N ASN A 71 5.47 -20.83 -10.48
CA ASN A 71 5.13 -21.16 -9.10
C ASN A 71 3.97 -20.28 -8.62
N LYS A 72 3.05 -20.90 -7.87
CA LYS A 72 1.95 -20.15 -7.25
C LYS A 72 2.47 -19.22 -6.16
N ILE A 73 2.12 -17.94 -6.26
CA ILE A 73 2.47 -16.90 -5.29
C ILE A 73 1.22 -16.17 -4.77
N ILE A 74 1.34 -15.52 -3.61
CA ILE A 74 0.31 -14.62 -3.09
C ILE A 74 0.70 -13.19 -3.44
N GLN A 75 0.05 -12.63 -4.46
CA GLN A 75 0.31 -11.27 -4.96
C GLN A 75 -0.26 -10.17 -4.07
N ARG A 76 -1.29 -10.46 -3.28
CA ARG A 76 -1.78 -9.58 -2.21
C ARG A 76 -1.95 -10.41 -0.96
N ASN A 77 -1.07 -10.18 0.00
CA ASN A 77 -0.96 -10.94 1.23
C ASN A 77 -1.19 -10.01 2.42
N CYS A 78 -2.29 -10.18 3.15
CA CYS A 78 -2.75 -9.28 4.20
C CYS A 78 -2.43 -9.80 5.62
N PHE A 79 -2.48 -8.91 6.63
CA PHE A 79 -2.26 -9.22 8.04
C PHE A 79 -0.94 -9.97 8.30
N LEU A 80 0.15 -9.55 7.66
CA LEU A 80 1.45 -10.22 7.76
C LEU A 80 2.04 -10.15 9.16
N SER A 81 1.88 -9.02 9.86
CA SER A 81 2.41 -8.83 11.21
C SER A 81 1.75 -9.76 12.24
N LEU A 82 0.51 -10.20 12.01
CA LEU A 82 -0.15 -11.18 12.89
C LEU A 82 0.42 -12.61 12.73
N SER A 83 1.34 -12.82 11.80
CA SER A 83 2.00 -14.11 11.54
C SER A 83 3.52 -14.04 11.66
N SER A 84 4.08 -12.94 12.18
CA SER A 84 5.53 -12.74 12.33
C SER A 84 5.83 -11.71 13.40
N ASP A 85 6.55 -12.11 14.42
CA ASP A 85 7.03 -11.20 15.48
C ASP A 85 7.94 -10.12 14.92
N VAL A 86 8.79 -10.45 13.95
CA VAL A 86 9.65 -9.48 13.25
C VAL A 86 8.85 -8.36 12.57
N LEU A 87 7.76 -8.71 11.88
CA LEU A 87 6.91 -7.72 11.22
C LEU A 87 5.99 -6.99 12.21
N HIS A 88 5.63 -7.63 13.33
CA HIS A 88 4.94 -6.97 14.44
C HIS A 88 5.85 -5.92 15.09
N GLU A 89 7.08 -6.28 15.46
CA GLU A 89 8.06 -5.35 16.03
C GLU A 89 8.35 -4.17 15.08
N PHE A 90 8.43 -4.43 13.79
CA PHE A 90 8.57 -3.34 12.80
C PHE A 90 7.44 -2.31 12.88
N LEU A 91 6.20 -2.71 13.14
CA LEU A 91 5.09 -1.78 13.30
C LEU A 91 5.19 -0.92 14.57
N GLN A 92 6.04 -1.31 15.53
CA GLN A 92 6.33 -0.52 16.74
C GLN A 92 7.44 0.52 16.53
N ASP A 93 8.01 0.64 15.34
CA ASP A 93 9.03 1.65 15.02
C ASP A 93 8.45 3.05 15.30
N PRO A 94 9.06 3.85 16.21
CA PRO A 94 8.53 5.16 16.58
C PRO A 94 8.44 6.14 15.41
N ARG A 95 9.26 5.94 14.36
CA ARG A 95 9.21 6.75 13.15
C ARG A 95 7.90 6.53 12.37
N LEU A 96 7.31 5.31 12.41
CA LEU A 96 5.98 5.05 11.84
C LEU A 96 4.90 5.78 12.65
N SER A 97 5.00 5.74 13.98
CA SER A 97 4.06 6.43 14.86
C SER A 97 4.11 7.95 14.69
N SER A 98 5.29 8.53 14.46
CA SER A 98 5.41 9.98 14.23
C SER A 98 4.64 10.46 12.98
N LEU A 99 4.46 9.58 11.98
CA LEU A 99 3.69 9.92 10.77
C LEU A 99 2.21 10.17 11.07
N THR A 100 1.68 9.74 12.22
CA THR A 100 0.30 10.05 12.63
C THR A 100 0.03 11.53 12.80
N GLU A 101 1.07 12.34 13.06
CA GLU A 101 0.97 13.79 13.12
C GLU A 101 0.40 14.42 11.84
N LEU A 102 0.63 13.78 10.70
CA LEU A 102 0.07 14.23 9.40
C LEU A 102 -1.46 14.08 9.30
N LEU A 103 -2.06 13.43 10.27
CA LEU A 103 -3.52 13.26 10.36
C LEU A 103 -4.19 14.29 11.30
N TYR A 104 -3.41 15.18 11.93
CA TYR A 104 -3.96 16.23 12.80
C TYR A 104 -5.09 17.01 12.10
N PRO A 105 -6.22 17.33 12.76
CA PRO A 105 -6.50 17.20 14.19
C PRO A 105 -7.08 15.83 14.63
N TYR A 106 -7.03 14.82 13.78
CA TYR A 106 -7.55 13.50 14.10
C TYR A 106 -6.49 12.64 14.80
N GLU A 107 -6.93 11.83 15.74
CA GLU A 107 -6.07 10.85 16.40
C GLU A 107 -5.82 9.66 15.47
N GLY A 108 -4.56 9.56 15.01
CA GLY A 108 -4.12 8.50 14.10
C GLY A 108 -3.57 7.29 14.85
N ARG A 109 -3.71 6.08 14.25
CA ARG A 109 -3.10 4.84 14.75
C ARG A 109 -2.72 3.92 13.61
N ILE A 110 -1.76 3.03 13.87
CA ILE A 110 -1.40 1.93 12.96
C ILE A 110 -2.53 0.90 13.00
N ALA A 111 -3.08 0.56 11.84
CA ALA A 111 -4.18 -0.39 11.69
C ALA A 111 -3.67 -1.83 11.53
N GLU A 112 -3.02 -2.39 12.55
CA GLU A 112 -2.44 -3.74 12.48
C GLU A 112 -3.49 -4.84 12.28
N ASN A 113 -4.58 -4.77 13.04
CA ASN A 113 -5.71 -5.72 12.96
C ASN A 113 -6.99 -5.09 12.42
N GLU A 114 -6.91 -3.90 11.81
CA GLU A 114 -8.02 -3.24 11.13
C GLU A 114 -7.79 -3.20 9.63
N LYS A 115 -8.83 -2.91 8.87
CA LYS A 115 -8.77 -2.79 7.39
C LYS A 115 -8.24 -4.11 6.79
N ASP A 116 -7.01 -4.12 6.34
CA ASP A 116 -6.33 -5.30 5.79
C ASP A 116 -4.98 -5.58 6.51
N GLY A 117 -4.71 -4.83 7.59
CA GLY A 117 -3.46 -4.91 8.36
C GLY A 117 -2.22 -4.55 7.55
N LEU A 118 -1.07 -5.07 7.97
CA LEU A 118 0.15 -5.01 7.17
C LEU A 118 -0.01 -5.89 5.93
N ILE A 119 0.06 -5.28 4.74
CA ILE A 119 -0.18 -5.95 3.46
C ILE A 119 1.08 -5.96 2.63
N LEU A 120 1.39 -7.10 1.99
CA LEU A 120 2.27 -7.13 0.83
C LEU A 120 1.44 -7.00 -0.45
N ASN A 121 1.82 -6.08 -1.33
CA ASN A 121 1.48 -6.12 -2.74
C ASN A 121 2.72 -6.56 -3.53
N TYR A 122 2.60 -7.66 -4.25
CA TYR A 122 3.63 -8.25 -5.09
C TYR A 122 3.22 -8.10 -6.55
N PHE A 123 3.87 -7.17 -7.24
CA PHE A 123 3.70 -6.95 -8.66
C PHE A 123 4.87 -7.59 -9.41
N GLU A 124 4.57 -8.50 -10.32
CA GLU A 124 5.53 -9.07 -11.24
C GLU A 124 4.84 -9.33 -12.58
N ARG A 125 5.42 -8.84 -13.66
CA ARG A 125 4.87 -9.01 -14.99
C ARG A 125 5.35 -10.34 -15.57
N THR A 126 4.44 -11.30 -15.60
CA THR A 126 4.64 -12.62 -16.21
C THR A 126 3.50 -12.89 -17.20
N PRO A 127 3.60 -13.88 -18.10
CA PRO A 127 2.53 -14.21 -19.03
C PRO A 127 1.19 -14.53 -18.33
N ASN A 128 1.24 -15.06 -17.10
CA ASN A 128 0.07 -15.50 -16.34
C ASN A 128 -0.24 -14.61 -15.12
N SER A 129 0.46 -13.48 -14.95
CA SER A 129 0.19 -12.57 -13.85
C SER A 129 -1.01 -11.66 -14.16
N THR A 130 -1.97 -11.63 -13.24
CA THR A 130 -3.15 -10.75 -13.34
C THR A 130 -3.04 -9.49 -12.47
N PHE A 131 -1.98 -9.37 -11.66
CA PHE A 131 -1.75 -8.25 -10.77
C PHE A 131 -0.42 -7.58 -11.06
N THR A 132 -0.35 -6.92 -12.23
CA THR A 132 0.86 -6.25 -12.74
C THR A 132 0.79 -4.73 -12.58
N LYS A 133 -0.43 -4.21 -12.38
CA LYS A 133 -0.74 -2.78 -12.24
C LYS A 133 -1.98 -2.59 -11.37
N MET A 134 -2.23 -1.33 -11.01
CA MET A 134 -3.49 -0.91 -10.37
C MET A 134 -3.89 0.46 -10.93
N GLY A 135 -5.10 0.55 -11.49
CA GLY A 135 -5.62 1.78 -12.08
C GLY A 135 -5.81 2.89 -11.04
N TRP A 136 -6.12 4.10 -11.54
CA TRP A 136 -6.37 5.26 -10.69
C TRP A 136 -7.40 4.99 -9.62
N HIS A 137 -7.09 5.31 -8.37
CA HIS A 137 -7.99 5.19 -7.23
C HIS A 137 -7.56 6.10 -6.09
N THR A 138 -8.41 6.20 -5.11
CA THR A 138 -8.11 6.71 -3.76
C THR A 138 -8.60 5.68 -2.77
N ASP A 139 -8.03 5.62 -1.57
CA ASP A 139 -8.38 4.62 -0.55
C ASP A 139 -9.57 5.04 0.32
N SER A 140 -9.80 6.34 0.42
CA SER A 140 -10.83 6.92 1.31
C SER A 140 -12.27 6.49 1.04
N PRO A 141 -12.75 6.28 -0.22
CA PRO A 141 -14.13 5.87 -0.46
C PRO A 141 -14.49 4.51 0.11
N ARG A 142 -13.50 3.70 0.48
CA ARG A 142 -13.76 2.41 1.14
C ARG A 142 -14.64 2.57 2.39
N ASP A 143 -14.47 3.64 3.13
CA ASP A 143 -15.25 3.88 4.35
C ASP A 143 -16.74 4.12 4.07
N LEU A 144 -17.08 4.68 2.89
CA LEU A 144 -18.48 4.85 2.47
C LEU A 144 -19.18 3.49 2.26
N PHE A 145 -18.46 2.50 1.72
CA PHE A 145 -19.02 1.14 1.54
C PHE A 145 -19.22 0.39 2.86
N MET A 146 -18.66 0.91 3.95
CA MET A 146 -18.83 0.38 5.30
C MET A 146 -19.88 1.14 6.10
N GLY A 147 -20.64 2.07 5.46
CA GLY A 147 -21.68 2.87 6.08
C GLY A 147 -21.19 3.99 6.99
N GLY A 148 -19.90 4.34 6.87
CA GLY A 148 -19.25 5.38 7.66
C GLY A 148 -19.01 6.68 6.92
N LYS A 149 -18.52 7.70 7.63
CA LYS A 149 -17.96 8.91 7.04
C LYS A 149 -16.55 8.59 6.52
N ILE A 150 -16.14 9.26 5.44
CA ILE A 150 -14.75 9.23 4.98
C ILE A 150 -13.88 9.84 6.09
N MET A 151 -13.05 9.02 6.69
CA MET A 151 -12.09 9.46 7.69
C MET A 151 -10.70 9.59 7.08
N PRO A 152 -9.90 10.59 7.46
CA PRO A 152 -8.53 10.71 7.00
C PRO A 152 -7.72 9.46 7.33
N MET A 153 -6.88 9.06 6.39
CA MET A 153 -5.93 7.96 6.55
C MET A 153 -4.67 8.21 5.73
N LEU A 154 -3.60 7.54 6.10
CA LEU A 154 -2.38 7.47 5.30
C LEU A 154 -2.11 6.03 4.86
N ASN A 155 -1.58 5.89 3.68
CA ASN A 155 -0.97 4.67 3.21
C ASN A 155 0.55 4.84 3.24
N ILE A 156 1.23 3.99 3.98
CA ILE A 156 2.70 3.98 4.08
C ILE A 156 3.20 2.77 3.33
N GLY A 157 3.97 3.00 2.26
CA GLY A 157 4.56 1.94 1.46
C GLY A 157 6.05 1.76 1.78
N VAL A 158 6.44 0.62 2.34
CA VAL A 158 7.84 0.22 2.53
C VAL A 158 8.26 -0.63 1.34
N HIS A 159 9.21 -0.14 0.57
CA HIS A 159 9.61 -0.77 -0.68
C HIS A 159 10.74 -1.79 -0.45
N LEU A 160 10.49 -3.03 -0.87
CA LEU A 160 11.44 -4.13 -0.71
C LEU A 160 12.29 -4.37 -1.98
N ASP A 161 11.89 -3.78 -3.09
CA ASP A 161 12.62 -3.86 -4.37
C ASP A 161 12.88 -2.46 -4.91
N THR A 162 14.01 -2.32 -5.61
CA THR A 162 14.33 -1.10 -6.37
C THR A 162 13.47 -1.00 -7.61
N CYS A 163 12.92 0.18 -7.87
CA CYS A 163 12.08 0.45 -9.03
C CYS A 163 12.33 1.85 -9.58
N ALA A 164 13.03 1.95 -10.70
CA ALA A 164 13.17 3.21 -11.40
C ALA A 164 11.82 3.73 -11.89
N PHE A 165 11.63 5.05 -11.90
CA PHE A 165 10.43 5.69 -12.43
C PHE A 165 10.05 5.19 -13.83
N SER A 166 11.05 5.01 -14.71
CA SER A 166 10.85 4.48 -16.07
C SER A 166 10.34 3.03 -16.09
N ASN A 167 10.50 2.27 -15.01
CA ASN A 167 10.08 0.86 -14.89
C ASN A 167 8.70 0.71 -14.24
N GLY A 168 7.86 1.73 -14.25
CA GLY A 168 6.52 1.68 -13.65
C GLY A 168 6.48 2.14 -12.20
N GLY A 169 5.62 1.52 -11.38
CA GLY A 169 5.51 1.83 -9.96
C GLY A 169 4.47 2.90 -9.62
N LEU A 170 4.59 3.46 -8.42
CA LEU A 170 3.65 4.42 -7.87
C LEU A 170 3.62 5.72 -8.68
N ARG A 171 2.40 6.16 -9.01
CA ARG A 171 2.10 7.46 -9.61
C ARG A 171 1.07 8.17 -8.75
N LEU A 172 1.25 9.46 -8.53
CA LEU A 172 0.45 10.30 -7.66
C LEU A 172 0.08 11.59 -8.37
N ILE A 173 -1.10 12.15 -8.12
CA ILE A 173 -1.45 13.48 -8.62
C ILE A 173 -1.39 14.44 -7.43
N PRO A 174 -0.35 15.30 -7.34
CA PRO A 174 -0.14 16.21 -6.21
C PRO A 174 -1.36 17.08 -5.91
N GLY A 175 -1.62 17.35 -4.62
CA GLY A 175 -2.66 18.25 -4.15
C GLY A 175 -4.09 17.71 -4.25
N THR A 176 -4.31 16.55 -4.86
CA THR A 176 -5.68 16.01 -5.04
C THR A 176 -6.31 15.49 -3.75
N HIS A 177 -5.56 15.34 -2.67
CA HIS A 177 -6.11 14.99 -1.35
C HIS A 177 -7.00 16.10 -0.77
N LYS A 178 -6.85 17.37 -1.22
CA LYS A 178 -7.66 18.53 -0.83
C LYS A 178 -8.90 18.73 -1.72
N GLN A 179 -9.16 17.83 -2.65
CA GLN A 179 -10.28 17.96 -3.58
C GLN A 179 -11.64 17.78 -2.90
N LYS A 180 -12.69 18.38 -3.52
CA LYS A 180 -14.06 18.19 -3.08
C LYS A 180 -14.50 16.73 -3.28
N VAL A 181 -15.47 16.27 -2.49
CA VAL A 181 -16.01 14.89 -2.52
C VAL A 181 -16.43 14.48 -3.94
N PHE A 182 -17.03 15.37 -4.72
CA PHE A 182 -17.39 15.09 -6.12
C PHE A 182 -16.17 14.67 -6.95
N ASN A 183 -15.07 15.40 -6.90
CA ASN A 183 -13.85 15.05 -7.61
C ASN A 183 -13.18 13.79 -7.04
N LEU A 184 -13.33 13.56 -5.73
CA LEU A 184 -12.87 12.33 -5.10
C LEU A 184 -13.55 11.11 -5.69
N LEU A 185 -14.83 11.20 -6.04
CA LEU A 185 -15.62 10.06 -6.54
C LEU A 185 -15.60 9.93 -8.07
N PHE A 186 -15.49 11.04 -8.81
CA PHE A 186 -15.79 11.07 -10.25
C PHE A 186 -14.65 11.57 -11.15
N ARG A 187 -13.50 11.98 -10.63
CA ARG A 187 -12.37 12.49 -11.44
C ARG A 187 -11.83 11.44 -12.41
N LYS A 188 -11.76 10.19 -11.99
CA LYS A 188 -11.23 9.04 -12.73
C LYS A 188 -12.16 7.83 -12.53
N LYS A 189 -12.13 6.88 -13.47
CA LYS A 189 -12.81 5.60 -13.27
C LYS A 189 -11.98 4.70 -12.37
N TYR A 190 -12.45 4.48 -11.13
CA TYR A 190 -11.76 3.72 -10.10
C TYR A 190 -11.29 2.35 -10.60
N PHE A 191 -9.98 2.08 -10.40
CA PHE A 191 -9.28 0.84 -10.73
C PHE A 191 -9.24 0.46 -12.22
N ILE A 192 -10.03 1.13 -13.09
CA ILE A 192 -10.14 0.82 -14.51
C ILE A 192 -9.26 1.76 -15.33
N ASP A 193 -9.29 3.07 -15.04
CA ASP A 193 -8.51 4.05 -15.76
C ASP A 193 -7.03 3.93 -15.42
N ASN A 194 -6.21 3.62 -16.41
CA ASN A 194 -4.75 3.53 -16.30
C ASN A 194 -4.04 4.60 -17.16
N THR A 195 -4.81 5.53 -17.77
CA THR A 195 -4.25 6.56 -18.63
C THR A 195 -3.34 7.49 -17.83
N PRO A 196 -2.12 7.79 -18.30
CA PRO A 196 -1.25 8.77 -17.68
C PRO A 196 -1.96 10.12 -17.50
N ASP A 197 -1.75 10.75 -16.34
CA ASP A 197 -2.25 12.10 -16.09
C ASP A 197 -1.09 13.11 -16.33
N PRO A 198 -1.29 14.23 -17.03
CA PRO A 198 -0.22 15.20 -17.29
C PRO A 198 0.41 15.79 -16.02
N ASN A 199 -0.29 15.73 -14.90
CA ASN A 199 0.21 16.21 -13.61
C ASN A 199 0.70 15.09 -12.70
N GLU A 200 0.76 13.83 -13.19
CA GLU A 200 1.24 12.74 -12.35
C GLU A 200 2.73 12.85 -12.09
N VAL A 201 3.10 12.45 -10.89
CA VAL A 201 4.48 12.34 -10.45
C VAL A 201 4.77 10.95 -9.93
N GLY A 202 6.04 10.61 -9.81
CA GLY A 202 6.49 9.36 -9.21
C GLY A 202 7.95 9.48 -8.79
N PHE A 203 8.53 8.37 -8.37
CA PHE A 203 9.87 8.33 -7.76
C PHE A 203 10.75 7.27 -8.42
N ASP A 204 12.05 7.51 -8.42
CA ASP A 204 13.03 6.44 -8.45
C ASP A 204 13.12 5.89 -7.02
N ILE A 205 12.70 4.67 -6.84
CA ILE A 205 12.62 3.99 -5.53
C ILE A 205 13.82 3.06 -5.38
N GLU A 206 14.45 3.12 -4.24
CA GLU A 206 15.44 2.13 -3.79
C GLU A 206 14.81 1.18 -2.76
N ALA A 207 15.32 -0.06 -2.72
CA ALA A 207 14.91 -0.99 -1.66
C ALA A 207 15.28 -0.41 -0.29
N GLY A 208 14.30 -0.37 0.62
CA GLY A 208 14.41 0.28 1.92
C GLY A 208 13.82 1.68 1.99
N ASP A 209 13.39 2.26 0.86
CA ASP A 209 12.68 3.54 0.85
C ASP A 209 11.25 3.40 1.40
N LEU A 210 10.71 4.53 1.86
CA LEU A 210 9.33 4.60 2.35
C LEU A 210 8.59 5.73 1.62
N THR A 211 7.39 5.44 1.15
CA THR A 211 6.45 6.43 0.62
C THR A 211 5.25 6.57 1.54
N VAL A 212 4.80 7.80 1.75
CA VAL A 212 3.58 8.12 2.51
C VAL A 212 2.65 8.87 1.59
N HIS A 213 1.38 8.49 1.52
CA HIS A 213 0.38 9.28 0.82
C HIS A 213 -0.97 9.30 1.55
N HIS A 214 -1.66 10.43 1.41
CA HIS A 214 -2.99 10.62 1.98
C HIS A 214 -4.01 9.73 1.25
N GLY A 215 -4.90 9.07 2.00
CA GLY A 215 -5.89 8.14 1.44
C GLY A 215 -6.84 8.75 0.40
N SER A 216 -7.02 10.08 0.40
CA SER A 216 -7.80 10.79 -0.62
C SER A 216 -6.98 11.27 -1.82
N LEU A 217 -5.67 11.01 -1.85
CA LEU A 217 -4.82 11.36 -2.98
C LEU A 217 -5.06 10.39 -4.14
N TRP A 218 -5.29 10.92 -5.35
CA TRP A 218 -5.36 10.08 -6.54
C TRP A 218 -4.00 9.46 -6.85
N HIS A 219 -3.98 8.15 -6.90
CA HIS A 219 -2.78 7.38 -7.20
C HIS A 219 -3.09 6.13 -8.02
N ARG A 220 -2.06 5.60 -8.65
CA ARG A 220 -2.09 4.35 -9.41
C ARG A 220 -0.76 3.63 -9.31
N VAL A 221 -0.72 2.37 -9.64
CA VAL A 221 0.51 1.62 -9.88
C VAL A 221 0.64 1.34 -11.36
N GLN A 222 1.60 1.99 -12.01
CA GLN A 222 1.89 1.77 -13.42
C GLN A 222 2.54 0.41 -13.62
N GLU A 223 2.14 -0.29 -14.67
CA GLU A 223 2.76 -1.55 -15.06
C GLU A 223 4.24 -1.34 -15.43
N SER A 224 5.07 -2.34 -15.11
CA SER A 224 6.46 -2.37 -15.55
C SER A 224 6.55 -2.55 -17.08
N ASN A 225 7.53 -1.93 -17.70
CA ASN A 225 7.90 -2.19 -19.08
C ASN A 225 8.86 -3.40 -19.22
N LYS A 226 9.32 -3.95 -18.10
CA LYS A 226 10.15 -5.14 -17.99
C LYS A 226 9.30 -6.38 -17.70
N TYR A 227 9.92 -7.57 -17.73
CA TYR A 227 9.31 -8.86 -17.44
C TYR A 227 10.07 -9.62 -16.34
N GLY A 228 9.38 -10.56 -15.70
CA GLY A 228 9.97 -11.42 -14.68
C GLY A 228 10.59 -10.63 -13.54
N ILE A 229 11.71 -11.08 -13.04
CA ILE A 229 12.41 -10.51 -11.88
C ILE A 229 12.71 -9.00 -12.06
N GLU A 230 13.06 -8.55 -13.26
CA GLU A 230 13.31 -7.12 -13.52
C GLU A 230 12.06 -6.23 -13.37
N SER A 231 10.88 -6.82 -13.45
CA SER A 231 9.60 -6.13 -13.25
C SER A 231 9.10 -6.20 -11.81
N ARG A 232 9.73 -7.02 -10.97
CA ARG A 232 9.26 -7.31 -9.62
C ARG A 232 9.31 -6.10 -8.71
N ARG A 233 8.21 -5.89 -8.00
CA ARG A 233 8.05 -4.81 -7.02
C ARG A 233 7.21 -5.33 -5.87
N ARG A 234 7.86 -5.52 -4.74
CA ARG A 234 7.23 -5.90 -3.48
C ARG A 234 7.16 -4.67 -2.59
N VAL A 235 5.96 -4.32 -2.19
CA VAL A 235 5.72 -3.18 -1.31
C VAL A 235 4.87 -3.62 -0.15
N MET A 236 5.34 -3.41 1.07
CA MET A 236 4.54 -3.57 2.28
C MET A 236 3.78 -2.27 2.54
N TYR A 237 2.47 -2.35 2.70
CA TYR A 237 1.66 -1.20 3.07
C TYR A 237 1.20 -1.29 4.51
N VAL A 238 1.48 -0.23 5.26
CA VAL A 238 1.02 -0.01 6.64
C VAL A 238 -0.06 1.06 6.59
N PRO A 239 -1.34 0.73 6.87
CA PRO A 239 -2.38 1.75 6.94
C PRO A 239 -2.32 2.48 8.28
N LEU A 240 -2.21 3.82 8.26
CA LEU A 240 -2.51 4.67 9.39
C LEU A 240 -3.93 5.20 9.25
N VAL A 241 -4.76 4.95 10.25
CA VAL A 241 -6.19 5.23 10.20
C VAL A 241 -6.63 6.11 11.36
N THR A 242 -7.76 6.79 11.16
CA THR A 242 -8.45 7.56 12.20
C THR A 242 -9.87 7.03 12.38
N GLY A 243 -10.63 7.61 13.30
CA GLY A 243 -12.02 7.26 13.55
C GLY A 243 -12.20 5.99 14.38
N LYS A 244 -13.39 5.38 14.29
CA LYS A 244 -13.76 4.26 15.14
C LYS A 244 -12.85 3.05 14.92
N PHE A 245 -12.38 2.46 16.01
CA PHE A 245 -11.64 1.20 15.99
C PHE A 245 -12.55 0.05 15.55
N MET A 246 -12.15 -0.66 14.50
CA MET A 246 -12.92 -1.76 13.90
C MET A 246 -12.00 -2.97 13.64
N PRO A 247 -11.64 -3.71 14.71
CA PRO A 247 -10.72 -4.84 14.58
C PRO A 247 -11.34 -5.99 13.78
N LYS A 248 -10.48 -6.75 13.16
CA LYS A 248 -10.79 -7.97 12.42
C LYS A 248 -10.09 -9.17 13.03
N ASP A 249 -10.77 -10.29 12.98
CA ASP A 249 -10.34 -11.60 13.44
C ASP A 249 -10.71 -12.71 12.44
N GLU A 250 -10.46 -13.95 12.78
CA GLU A 250 -10.76 -15.11 11.93
C GLU A 250 -12.25 -15.26 11.59
N ASN A 251 -13.15 -14.77 12.46
CA ASN A 251 -14.60 -14.83 12.29
C ASN A 251 -15.15 -13.66 11.45
N SER A 252 -14.29 -12.70 11.10
CA SER A 252 -14.69 -11.50 10.36
C SER A 252 -15.21 -11.84 8.98
N LYS A 253 -16.37 -11.25 8.63
CA LYS A 253 -16.98 -11.43 7.30
C LYS A 253 -16.18 -10.70 6.23
N THR A 254 -16.12 -11.28 5.04
CA THR A 254 -15.53 -10.62 3.87
C THR A 254 -16.32 -9.35 3.53
N PRO A 255 -15.69 -8.17 3.53
CA PRO A 255 -16.35 -6.92 3.18
C PRO A 255 -16.94 -6.98 1.76
N PHE A 256 -18.13 -6.42 1.61
CA PHE A 256 -18.92 -6.48 0.38
C PHE A 256 -18.17 -5.93 -0.86
N TYR A 257 -17.36 -4.90 -0.70
CA TYR A 257 -16.60 -4.30 -1.81
C TYR A 257 -15.59 -5.27 -2.46
N HIS A 258 -15.12 -6.30 -1.76
CA HIS A 258 -14.26 -7.33 -2.37
C HIS A 258 -14.97 -8.14 -3.47
N ARG A 259 -16.30 -8.19 -3.47
CA ARG A 259 -17.07 -8.84 -4.55
C ARG A 259 -17.03 -8.04 -5.85
N PHE A 260 -16.95 -6.70 -5.77
CA PHE A 260 -16.82 -5.84 -6.94
C PHE A 260 -15.39 -5.83 -7.49
N THR A 261 -14.39 -5.75 -6.63
CA THR A 261 -12.99 -5.74 -7.07
C THR A 261 -12.59 -7.04 -7.79
N LYS A 262 -13.18 -8.19 -7.44
CA LYS A 262 -12.98 -9.45 -8.19
C LYS A 262 -13.42 -9.36 -9.66
N LYS A 263 -14.42 -8.51 -10.00
CA LYS A 263 -14.89 -8.32 -11.38
C LYS A 263 -14.10 -7.28 -12.16
N ILE A 264 -13.49 -6.33 -11.47
CA ILE A 264 -12.78 -5.19 -12.07
C ILE A 264 -11.28 -5.51 -12.29
N LEU A 265 -10.72 -6.41 -11.49
CA LEU A 265 -9.31 -6.78 -11.50
C LEU A 265 -9.04 -8.15 -12.17
N LYS A 266 -9.99 -8.63 -12.93
CA LYS A 266 -9.80 -9.75 -13.89
C LYS A 266 -9.29 -9.14 -15.22
#